data_d871561b35536db2f4b098f2bd3d0b82
#
_entry.id   d871561b35536db2f4b098f2bd3d0b82
#
_cell.length_a   1.000
_cell.length_b   1.000
_cell.length_c   1.000
_cell.angle_alpha   90.00
_cell.angle_beta   90.00
_cell.angle_gamma   90.00
#
_symmetry.space_group_name_H-M   'P 1'
#
loop_
_entity.id
_entity.type
_entity.pdbx_description
1 polymer ?
#
loop_
_entity_poly.entity_id
_entity_poly.type
_entity_poly.pdbx_seq_one_letter_code
_entity_poly.pdbx_strand_id
1 'polypeptide(L)'
;MVDSLVYGIDVGTTKIVAIAGRVDERRERAEIVSMGEAPSHGLRRGVVVDRELAAESIAEALEACDIRGGPVSVGIAGSHISSFNTEVTLLNRARDLAVTDRFVKKLDEEARQIHLDEDERVIHVVPRGYVLDGAEGVRQPIGLAARKVMMRAHVVSGALSSIQNLLFAVEDCGVKVSRVVLEPLASAEACLSESDRASGVALLDIGGGTTDIAAFMNGALTHTSVIPIGGESFTSDVAYGLKLPFDSAEELKVRYGSALSGEVDSVAAVKLGDRFYNAHFMSEILEYRAREALEYARESLDHARVRDVLPGGVVLTGGGSLLSGMTDLAEEVLGMQARTASPRHVRDNGKPVQKPQYSTAVGLLYFSARQSNLRSKGKGAKATSFGSIMSAVKSWFRGG
;
A
#
# COMPACT_ATOMS: atom_id res chain seq x y z
N MET A 1 8.83 27.27 7.48
CA MET A 1 8.57 26.18 8.42
C MET A 1 9.69 25.18 8.19
N VAL A 2 10.36 24.71 9.22
CA VAL A 2 11.43 23.72 9.10
C VAL A 2 10.75 22.42 8.66
N ASP A 3 11.06 21.95 7.44
CA ASP A 3 10.61 20.67 6.95
C ASP A 3 11.21 19.60 7.87
N SER A 4 10.38 19.07 8.77
CA SER A 4 10.83 18.03 9.70
C SER A 4 11.14 16.76 8.93
N LEU A 5 12.25 16.12 9.29
CA LEU A 5 12.61 14.81 8.77
C LEU A 5 11.55 13.80 9.19
N VAL A 6 11.07 13.02 8.24
CA VAL A 6 10.06 11.97 8.42
C VAL A 6 10.59 10.63 7.94
N TYR A 7 10.07 9.54 8.51
CA TYR A 7 10.56 8.19 8.29
C TYR A 7 9.45 7.25 7.85
N GLY A 8 9.76 6.37 6.90
CA GLY A 8 8.90 5.27 6.46
C GLY A 8 9.65 3.95 6.47
N ILE A 9 8.95 2.87 6.76
CA ILE A 9 9.46 1.50 6.65
C ILE A 9 8.44 0.70 5.85
N ASP A 10 8.86 0.26 4.69
CA ASP A 10 8.13 -0.67 3.82
C ASP A 10 8.63 -2.08 4.15
N VAL A 11 7.76 -2.90 4.76
CA VAL A 11 8.10 -4.25 5.23
C VAL A 11 7.56 -5.27 4.23
N GLY A 12 8.23 -5.35 3.08
CA GLY A 12 7.83 -6.25 1.99
C GLY A 12 8.27 -7.70 2.18
N THR A 13 7.69 -8.61 1.42
CA THR A 13 8.00 -10.06 1.49
C THR A 13 9.41 -10.39 1.01
N THR A 14 9.91 -9.69 -0.02
CA THR A 14 11.23 -9.98 -0.62
C THR A 14 12.32 -9.04 -0.15
N LYS A 15 11.95 -7.82 0.23
CA LYS A 15 12.87 -6.78 0.69
C LYS A 15 12.19 -5.86 1.69
N ILE A 16 12.99 -5.28 2.56
CA ILE A 16 12.58 -4.21 3.48
C ILE A 16 13.27 -2.93 3.05
N VAL A 17 12.50 -1.83 2.99
CA VAL A 17 13.03 -0.52 2.63
C VAL A 17 12.76 0.46 3.77
N ALA A 18 13.81 0.95 4.40
CA ALA A 18 13.76 2.08 5.31
C ALA A 18 14.09 3.37 4.54
N ILE A 19 13.32 4.43 4.75
CA ILE A 19 13.47 5.68 4.03
C ILE A 19 13.31 6.89 4.95
N ALA A 20 14.18 7.88 4.78
CA ALA A 20 14.12 9.15 5.48
C ALA A 20 14.03 10.30 4.46
N GLY A 21 13.15 11.25 4.69
CA GLY A 21 12.95 12.35 3.77
C GLY A 21 12.31 13.58 4.39
N ARG A 22 12.31 14.67 3.65
CA ARG A 22 11.57 15.90 3.93
C ARG A 22 10.45 16.04 2.92
N VAL A 23 9.25 16.39 3.38
CA VAL A 23 8.08 16.54 2.51
C VAL A 23 7.55 17.97 2.58
N ASP A 24 7.52 18.63 1.43
CA ASP A 24 6.78 19.89 1.24
C ASP A 24 5.37 19.55 0.78
N GLU A 25 4.43 19.51 1.72
CA GLU A 25 3.01 19.18 1.42
C GLU A 25 2.34 20.20 0.49
N ARG A 26 2.80 21.47 0.47
CA ARG A 26 2.20 22.50 -0.40
C ARG A 26 2.56 22.29 -1.85
N ARG A 27 3.72 21.68 -2.10
CA ARG A 27 4.23 21.37 -3.43
C ARG A 27 4.09 19.91 -3.79
N GLU A 28 3.53 19.11 -2.88
CA GLU A 28 3.43 17.65 -3.01
C GLU A 28 4.79 17.01 -3.41
N ARG A 29 5.87 17.50 -2.79
CA ARG A 29 7.23 17.09 -3.16
C ARG A 29 7.97 16.50 -1.97
N ALA A 30 8.59 15.35 -2.19
CA ALA A 30 9.52 14.73 -1.23
C ALA A 30 10.99 14.92 -1.67
N GLU A 31 11.85 15.18 -0.71
CA GLU A 31 13.29 15.15 -0.86
C GLU A 31 13.84 14.00 -0.01
N ILE A 32 14.46 13.02 -0.66
CA ILE A 32 15.01 11.84 0.01
C ILE A 32 16.36 12.21 0.61
N VAL A 33 16.49 12.02 1.92
CA VAL A 33 17.73 12.28 2.67
C VAL A 33 18.55 11.00 2.77
N SER A 34 17.90 9.89 3.11
CA SER A 34 18.56 8.59 3.23
C SER A 34 17.60 7.46 2.87
N MET A 35 18.15 6.34 2.45
CA MET A 35 17.43 5.12 2.15
C MET A 35 18.35 3.92 2.45
N GLY A 36 17.78 2.91 3.09
CA GLY A 36 18.40 1.60 3.33
C GLY A 36 17.49 0.49 2.82
N GLU A 37 18.09 -0.54 2.26
CA GLU A 37 17.40 -1.72 1.77
C GLU A 37 18.09 -2.97 2.31
N ALA A 38 17.30 -3.96 2.74
CA ALA A 38 17.78 -5.25 3.19
C ALA A 38 16.93 -6.37 2.59
N PRO A 39 17.48 -7.57 2.37
CA PRO A 39 16.69 -8.76 2.08
C PRO A 39 15.69 -9.02 3.19
N SER A 40 14.49 -9.44 2.84
CA SER A 40 13.45 -9.74 3.81
C SER A 40 13.45 -11.21 4.18
N HIS A 41 13.56 -11.48 5.46
CA HIS A 41 13.42 -12.81 6.05
C HIS A 41 12.32 -12.79 7.11
N GLY A 42 11.71 -13.96 7.38
CA GLY A 42 10.66 -14.07 8.39
C GLY A 42 9.28 -13.55 7.96
N LEU A 43 9.11 -13.15 6.68
CA LEU A 43 7.82 -12.77 6.11
C LEU A 43 7.36 -13.77 5.04
N ARG A 44 6.02 -13.93 4.95
CA ARG A 44 5.39 -14.70 3.89
C ARG A 44 4.10 -14.01 3.46
N ARG A 45 4.00 -13.61 2.19
CA ARG A 45 2.83 -12.93 1.62
C ARG A 45 2.33 -11.75 2.48
N GLY A 46 3.26 -10.90 2.91
CA GLY A 46 2.98 -9.73 3.73
C GLY A 46 2.69 -10.01 5.21
N VAL A 47 2.83 -11.25 5.69
CA VAL A 47 2.60 -11.64 7.09
C VAL A 47 3.91 -12.05 7.75
N VAL A 48 4.18 -11.53 8.95
CA VAL A 48 5.33 -11.94 9.78
C VAL A 48 5.06 -13.36 10.30
N VAL A 49 5.88 -14.32 9.89
CA VAL A 49 5.83 -15.73 10.29
C VAL A 49 6.97 -16.10 11.23
N ASP A 50 8.07 -15.32 11.20
CA ASP A 50 9.17 -15.39 12.14
C ASP A 50 9.57 -13.97 12.55
N ARG A 51 9.33 -13.64 13.83
CA ARG A 51 9.53 -12.29 14.34
C ARG A 51 11.00 -11.91 14.47
N GLU A 52 11.86 -12.85 14.84
CA GLU A 52 13.28 -12.59 15.05
C GLU A 52 13.96 -12.30 13.71
N LEU A 53 13.74 -13.15 12.69
CA LEU A 53 14.25 -12.93 11.35
C LEU A 53 13.71 -11.64 10.71
N ALA A 54 12.42 -11.32 10.94
CA ALA A 54 11.84 -10.08 10.45
C ALA A 54 12.48 -8.86 11.13
N ALA A 55 12.70 -8.89 12.44
CA ALA A 55 13.35 -7.82 13.18
C ALA A 55 14.81 -7.62 12.74
N GLU A 56 15.57 -8.71 12.50
CA GLU A 56 16.94 -8.62 11.98
C GLU A 56 16.97 -7.92 10.61
N SER A 57 16.10 -8.31 9.68
CA SER A 57 16.01 -7.69 8.35
C SER A 57 15.58 -6.21 8.43
N ILE A 58 14.66 -5.88 9.35
CA ILE A 58 14.23 -4.48 9.59
C ILE A 58 15.40 -3.66 10.17
N ALA A 59 16.14 -4.22 11.14
CA ALA A 59 17.28 -3.55 11.76
C ALA A 59 18.38 -3.25 10.74
N GLU A 60 18.67 -4.18 9.83
CA GLU A 60 19.63 -3.99 8.74
C GLU A 60 19.22 -2.83 7.82
N ALA A 61 17.95 -2.78 7.40
CA ALA A 61 17.44 -1.68 6.58
C ALA A 61 17.49 -0.32 7.31
N LEU A 62 17.16 -0.29 8.61
CA LEU A 62 17.24 0.91 9.45
C LEU A 62 18.67 1.41 9.60
N GLU A 63 19.63 0.51 9.83
CA GLU A 63 21.05 0.83 9.94
C GLU A 63 21.58 1.39 8.61
N ALA A 64 21.26 0.74 7.49
CA ALA A 64 21.63 1.23 6.15
C ALA A 64 21.03 2.60 5.82
N CYS A 65 19.89 2.96 6.43
CA CYS A 65 19.25 4.28 6.31
C CYS A 65 19.73 5.31 7.35
N ASP A 66 20.55 4.92 8.34
CA ASP A 66 20.95 5.72 9.51
C ASP A 66 19.76 6.20 10.36
N ILE A 67 18.71 5.39 10.49
CA ILE A 67 17.57 5.64 11.37
C ILE A 67 17.83 4.97 12.72
N ARG A 68 18.12 5.77 13.76
CA ARG A 68 18.47 5.29 15.11
C ARG A 68 17.35 5.46 16.13
N GLY A 69 16.16 5.86 15.70
CA GLY A 69 15.01 6.10 16.57
C GLY A 69 14.04 7.10 15.95
N GLY A 70 12.96 7.40 16.68
CA GLY A 70 11.93 8.34 16.24
C GLY A 70 10.65 7.66 15.78
N PRO A 71 9.63 8.47 15.44
CA PRO A 71 8.35 7.95 14.97
C PRO A 71 8.43 7.58 13.49
N VAL A 72 8.11 6.33 13.16
CA VAL A 72 8.07 5.83 11.77
C VAL A 72 6.64 5.53 11.32
N SER A 73 6.34 5.68 10.03
CA SER A 73 5.17 5.07 9.40
C SER A 73 5.56 3.73 8.80
N VAL A 74 4.74 2.71 9.00
CA VAL A 74 5.00 1.33 8.54
C VAL A 74 3.93 0.91 7.56
N GLY A 75 4.34 0.31 6.44
CA GLY A 75 3.45 -0.34 5.48
C GLY A 75 2.84 -1.61 6.05
N ILE A 76 1.61 -1.91 5.66
CA ILE A 76 0.97 -3.20 5.92
C ILE A 76 0.23 -3.66 4.67
N ALA A 77 0.46 -4.90 4.28
CA ALA A 77 -0.25 -5.63 3.24
C ALA A 77 -0.42 -7.09 3.66
N GLY A 78 -1.08 -7.87 2.85
CA GLY A 78 -1.21 -9.31 3.06
C GLY A 78 -2.65 -9.81 3.08
N SER A 79 -2.80 -11.13 3.00
CA SER A 79 -4.10 -11.80 2.88
C SER A 79 -5.00 -11.69 4.12
N HIS A 80 -4.47 -11.16 5.22
CA HIS A 80 -5.21 -10.89 6.45
C HIS A 80 -5.94 -9.54 6.46
N ILE A 81 -5.80 -8.78 5.37
CA ILE A 81 -6.47 -7.48 5.19
C ILE A 81 -7.83 -7.69 4.53
N SER A 82 -8.84 -7.09 5.10
CA SER A 82 -10.21 -7.05 4.58
C SER A 82 -10.67 -5.61 4.39
N SER A 83 -11.62 -5.38 3.48
CA SER A 83 -12.20 -4.05 3.31
C SER A 83 -13.66 -4.12 2.90
N PHE A 84 -14.40 -3.10 3.27
CA PHE A 84 -15.82 -2.94 2.91
C PHE A 84 -16.24 -1.47 2.93
N ASN A 85 -17.36 -1.20 2.27
CA ASN A 85 -17.96 0.13 2.25
C ASN A 85 -19.09 0.21 3.28
N THR A 86 -19.18 1.35 3.97
CA THR A 86 -20.19 1.60 5.00
C THR A 86 -20.75 2.99 4.93
N GLU A 87 -21.90 3.21 5.58
CA GLU A 87 -22.54 4.52 5.76
C GLU A 87 -22.80 4.77 7.24
N VAL A 88 -22.36 5.90 7.74
CA VAL A 88 -22.57 6.33 9.12
C VAL A 88 -23.33 7.64 9.13
N THR A 89 -24.41 7.71 9.91
CA THR A 89 -25.26 8.89 10.00
C THR A 89 -25.32 9.42 11.42
N LEU A 90 -25.04 10.71 11.59
CA LEU A 90 -25.22 11.42 12.86
C LEU A 90 -26.12 12.64 12.72
N LEU A 91 -26.85 12.96 13.79
CA LEU A 91 -27.63 14.19 13.88
C LEU A 91 -26.78 15.31 14.51
N ASN A 92 -26.63 16.41 13.79
CA ASN A 92 -26.00 17.61 14.31
C ASN A 92 -26.98 18.37 15.19
N ARG A 93 -26.66 18.47 16.47
CA ARG A 93 -27.45 19.17 17.48
C ARG A 93 -26.92 20.55 17.81
N ALA A 94 -25.92 21.05 17.05
CA ALA A 94 -25.42 22.40 17.20
C ALA A 94 -26.52 23.41 16.84
N ARG A 95 -26.54 24.56 17.53
CA ARG A 95 -27.59 25.59 17.37
C ARG A 95 -27.56 26.23 15.97
N ASP A 96 -26.38 26.39 15.43
CA ASP A 96 -26.09 26.92 14.09
C ASP A 96 -26.04 25.87 12.99
N LEU A 97 -26.22 24.59 13.36
CA LEU A 97 -26.10 23.42 12.48
C LEU A 97 -24.76 23.30 11.74
N ALA A 98 -23.73 24.09 12.09
CA ALA A 98 -22.44 24.04 11.43
C ALA A 98 -21.76 22.69 11.64
N VAL A 99 -21.36 22.05 10.56
CA VAL A 99 -20.53 20.84 10.59
C VAL A 99 -19.10 21.25 10.92
N THR A 100 -18.58 20.77 12.03
CA THR A 100 -17.23 21.09 12.53
C THR A 100 -16.28 19.92 12.37
N ASP A 101 -14.96 20.18 12.47
CA ASP A 101 -13.94 19.12 12.56
C ASP A 101 -14.27 18.08 13.64
N ARG A 102 -14.76 18.55 14.80
CA ARG A 102 -15.15 17.67 15.90
C ARG A 102 -16.32 16.75 15.51
N PHE A 103 -17.25 17.27 14.71
CA PHE A 103 -18.39 16.49 14.23
C PHE A 103 -17.94 15.42 13.23
N VAL A 104 -17.04 15.76 12.29
CA VAL A 104 -16.48 14.82 11.33
C VAL A 104 -15.66 13.73 12.04
N LYS A 105 -14.89 14.08 13.07
CA LYS A 105 -14.19 13.09 13.91
C LYS A 105 -15.12 12.10 14.59
N LYS A 106 -16.30 12.55 15.03
CA LYS A 106 -17.30 11.62 15.60
C LYS A 106 -17.85 10.65 14.56
N LEU A 107 -18.04 11.10 13.31
CA LEU A 107 -18.42 10.20 12.22
C LEU A 107 -17.34 9.14 11.95
N ASP A 108 -16.05 9.53 11.99
CA ASP A 108 -14.92 8.58 11.87
C ASP A 108 -14.88 7.60 13.06
N GLU A 109 -15.11 8.09 14.28
CA GLU A 109 -15.17 7.25 15.49
C GLU A 109 -16.31 6.22 15.41
N GLU A 110 -17.50 6.64 14.97
CA GLU A 110 -18.62 5.71 14.75
C GLU A 110 -18.34 4.69 13.65
N ALA A 111 -17.70 5.11 12.55
CA ALA A 111 -17.31 4.19 11.50
C ALA A 111 -16.26 3.16 11.96
N ARG A 112 -15.50 3.47 13.03
CA ARG A 112 -14.55 2.52 13.66
C ARG A 112 -15.21 1.54 14.62
N GLN A 113 -16.43 1.86 15.11
CA GLN A 113 -17.18 1.01 16.03
C GLN A 113 -18.04 -0.05 15.32
N ILE A 114 -17.82 -0.24 14.02
CA ILE A 114 -18.50 -1.28 13.25
C ILE A 114 -18.18 -2.65 13.87
N HIS A 115 -19.19 -3.51 13.89
CA HIS A 115 -19.04 -4.88 14.34
C HIS A 115 -18.09 -5.63 13.42
N LEU A 116 -16.90 -5.91 13.90
CA LEU A 116 -15.90 -6.77 13.28
C LEU A 116 -15.81 -8.04 14.12
N ASP A 117 -15.20 -9.07 13.57
CA ASP A 117 -14.85 -10.26 14.33
C ASP A 117 -13.89 -9.89 15.48
N GLU A 118 -13.90 -10.68 16.56
CA GLU A 118 -13.15 -10.35 17.79
C GLU A 118 -11.64 -10.21 17.55
N ASP A 119 -11.13 -10.91 16.55
CA ASP A 119 -9.73 -10.95 16.15
C ASP A 119 -9.40 -9.93 15.04
N GLU A 120 -10.34 -9.12 14.55
CA GLU A 120 -10.11 -8.05 13.58
C GLU A 120 -10.03 -6.65 14.21
N ARG A 121 -9.29 -5.76 13.55
CA ARG A 121 -9.19 -4.34 13.94
C ARG A 121 -9.20 -3.43 12.70
N VAL A 122 -9.89 -2.30 12.84
CA VAL A 122 -9.90 -1.23 11.83
C VAL A 122 -8.54 -0.57 11.74
N ILE A 123 -7.93 -0.63 10.56
CA ILE A 123 -6.69 0.05 10.21
C ILE A 123 -7.00 1.45 9.69
N HIS A 124 -7.89 1.54 8.69
CA HIS A 124 -8.29 2.80 8.06
C HIS A 124 -9.80 2.97 7.98
N VAL A 125 -10.25 4.21 8.15
CA VAL A 125 -11.56 4.69 7.71
C VAL A 125 -11.27 5.82 6.71
N VAL A 126 -11.64 5.62 5.45
CA VAL A 126 -11.39 6.58 4.37
C VAL A 126 -12.73 7.14 3.90
N PRO A 127 -13.04 8.42 4.16
CA PRO A 127 -14.28 9.04 3.68
C PRO A 127 -14.33 9.02 2.15
N ARG A 128 -15.47 8.60 1.61
CA ARG A 128 -15.78 8.59 0.17
C ARG A 128 -16.62 9.79 -0.24
N GLY A 129 -17.29 10.42 0.71
CA GLY A 129 -18.17 11.58 0.53
C GLY A 129 -19.19 11.68 1.64
N TYR A 130 -19.94 12.76 1.61
CA TYR A 130 -20.94 13.08 2.62
C TYR A 130 -22.27 13.40 1.95
N VAL A 131 -23.36 13.15 2.69
CA VAL A 131 -24.73 13.57 2.35
C VAL A 131 -25.24 14.47 3.47
N LEU A 132 -25.62 15.69 3.14
CA LEU A 132 -26.07 16.71 4.08
C LEU A 132 -27.55 16.98 3.86
N ASP A 133 -28.42 16.61 4.80
CA ASP A 133 -29.88 16.77 4.70
C ASP A 133 -30.47 16.25 3.36
N GLY A 134 -29.89 15.19 2.79
CA GLY A 134 -30.28 14.61 1.51
C GLY A 134 -29.50 15.15 0.29
N ALA A 135 -28.70 16.21 0.44
CA ALA A 135 -27.82 16.69 -0.63
C ALA A 135 -26.58 15.81 -0.76
N GLU A 136 -26.45 15.13 -1.89
CA GLU A 136 -25.32 14.23 -2.21
C GLU A 136 -24.12 14.99 -2.82
N GLY A 137 -22.99 14.28 -2.97
CA GLY A 137 -21.79 14.79 -3.65
C GLY A 137 -20.93 15.75 -2.84
N VAL A 138 -21.19 15.91 -1.55
CA VAL A 138 -20.40 16.78 -0.68
C VAL A 138 -19.08 16.09 -0.35
N ARG A 139 -17.95 16.68 -0.73
CA ARG A 139 -16.59 16.17 -0.40
C ARG A 139 -16.04 16.78 0.89
N GLN A 140 -16.30 18.05 1.13
CA GLN A 140 -15.85 18.83 2.28
C GLN A 140 -17.06 19.35 3.06
N PRO A 141 -17.50 18.66 4.13
CA PRO A 141 -18.70 19.06 4.86
C PRO A 141 -18.43 20.17 5.88
N ILE A 142 -17.18 20.39 6.28
CA ILE A 142 -16.79 21.33 7.33
C ILE A 142 -17.14 22.76 6.91
N GLY A 143 -17.84 23.47 7.79
CA GLY A 143 -18.33 24.84 7.55
C GLY A 143 -19.71 24.92 6.88
N LEU A 144 -20.23 23.79 6.35
CA LEU A 144 -21.59 23.73 5.84
C LEU A 144 -22.59 23.50 6.98
N ALA A 145 -23.84 23.97 6.82
CA ALA A 145 -24.89 23.73 7.78
C ALA A 145 -25.71 22.50 7.38
N ALA A 146 -25.92 21.59 8.31
CA ALA A 146 -26.78 20.42 8.12
C ALA A 146 -27.22 19.82 9.46
N ARG A 147 -28.47 19.36 9.51
CA ARG A 147 -29.03 18.65 10.66
C ARG A 147 -28.68 17.15 10.63
N LYS A 148 -28.81 16.51 9.49
CA LYS A 148 -28.48 15.10 9.26
C LYS A 148 -27.25 15.01 8.37
N VAL A 149 -26.18 14.47 8.89
CA VAL A 149 -24.93 14.26 8.15
C VAL A 149 -24.66 12.77 8.04
N MET A 150 -24.60 12.25 6.81
CA MET A 150 -24.19 10.88 6.53
C MET A 150 -22.80 10.94 5.90
N MET A 151 -21.90 10.09 6.38
CA MET A 151 -20.59 9.83 5.78
C MET A 151 -20.62 8.46 5.11
N ARG A 152 -20.28 8.41 3.83
CA ARG A 152 -19.92 7.17 3.14
C ARG A 152 -18.44 6.95 3.33
N ALA A 153 -18.03 5.77 3.80
CA ALA A 153 -16.64 5.47 4.07
C ALA A 153 -16.24 4.11 3.51
N HIS A 154 -14.98 4.00 3.11
CA HIS A 154 -14.29 2.74 2.88
C HIS A 154 -13.53 2.39 4.15
N VAL A 155 -13.81 1.23 4.72
CA VAL A 155 -13.18 0.73 5.94
C VAL A 155 -12.22 -0.39 5.57
N VAL A 156 -11.02 -0.32 6.10
CA VAL A 156 -10.00 -1.38 5.98
C VAL A 156 -9.74 -1.94 7.36
N SER A 157 -9.87 -3.25 7.51
CA SER A 157 -9.56 -4.01 8.71
C SER A 157 -8.47 -5.04 8.46
N GLY A 158 -7.94 -5.61 9.49
CA GLY A 158 -6.99 -6.71 9.40
C GLY A 158 -6.91 -7.50 10.70
N ALA A 159 -6.38 -8.71 10.61
CA ALA A 159 -6.22 -9.59 11.77
C ALA A 159 -5.31 -8.94 12.82
N LEU A 160 -5.81 -8.85 14.06
CA LEU A 160 -5.12 -8.23 15.19
C LEU A 160 -3.74 -8.83 15.42
N SER A 161 -3.63 -10.17 15.38
CA SER A 161 -2.37 -10.88 15.56
C SER A 161 -1.32 -10.51 14.51
N SER A 162 -1.72 -10.41 13.22
CA SER A 162 -0.82 -10.04 12.14
C SER A 162 -0.32 -8.59 12.28
N ILE A 163 -1.24 -7.67 12.64
CA ILE A 163 -0.88 -6.27 12.92
C ILE A 163 0.11 -6.20 14.10
N GLN A 164 -0.16 -6.93 15.19
CA GLN A 164 0.71 -6.93 16.37
C GLN A 164 2.09 -7.51 16.09
N ASN A 165 2.18 -8.63 15.36
CA ASN A 165 3.46 -9.23 15.00
C ASN A 165 4.33 -8.28 14.19
N LEU A 166 3.75 -7.57 13.23
CA LEU A 166 4.44 -6.52 12.47
C LEU A 166 4.95 -5.40 13.40
N LEU A 167 4.07 -4.90 14.28
CA LEU A 167 4.44 -3.83 15.22
C LEU A 167 5.57 -4.25 16.16
N PHE A 168 5.50 -5.47 16.70
CA PHE A 168 6.53 -5.99 17.59
C PHE A 168 7.86 -6.12 16.87
N ALA A 169 7.89 -6.68 15.64
CA ALA A 169 9.12 -6.80 14.87
C ALA A 169 9.78 -5.44 14.61
N VAL A 170 8.99 -4.39 14.31
CA VAL A 170 9.50 -3.04 14.09
C VAL A 170 9.95 -2.37 15.41
N GLU A 171 9.18 -2.51 16.50
CA GLU A 171 9.50 -1.89 17.79
C GLU A 171 10.69 -2.56 18.48
N ASP A 172 10.96 -3.84 18.23
CA ASP A 172 12.17 -4.55 18.71
C ASP A 172 13.46 -3.92 18.17
N CYS A 173 13.38 -3.22 17.01
CA CYS A 173 14.52 -2.50 16.43
C CYS A 173 14.76 -1.10 17.07
N GLY A 174 14.07 -0.75 18.17
CA GLY A 174 14.26 0.50 18.91
C GLY A 174 13.59 1.73 18.28
N VAL A 175 12.76 1.57 17.26
CA VAL A 175 11.95 2.64 16.66
C VAL A 175 10.51 2.56 17.13
N LYS A 176 9.79 3.69 17.12
CA LYS A 176 8.40 3.76 17.54
C LYS A 176 7.48 3.85 16.34
N VAL A 177 6.56 2.91 16.19
CA VAL A 177 5.54 3.01 15.15
C VAL A 177 4.54 4.11 15.50
N SER A 178 4.44 5.11 14.64
CA SER A 178 3.51 6.23 14.77
C SER A 178 2.22 6.01 13.97
N ARG A 179 2.30 5.21 12.92
CA ARG A 179 1.19 4.89 12.02
C ARG A 179 1.45 3.58 11.29
N VAL A 180 0.39 2.81 11.09
CA VAL A 180 0.31 1.72 10.11
C VAL A 180 -0.47 2.23 8.91
N VAL A 181 0.04 2.00 7.72
CA VAL A 181 -0.54 2.49 6.46
C VAL A 181 -0.72 1.29 5.53
N LEU A 182 -1.91 1.13 4.99
CA LEU A 182 -2.17 0.14 3.95
C LEU A 182 -1.30 0.44 2.73
N GLU A 183 -0.50 -0.53 2.27
CA GLU A 183 0.52 -0.33 1.22
C GLU A 183 -0.04 0.22 -0.09
N PRO A 184 -1.15 -0.28 -0.66
CA PRO A 184 -1.68 0.29 -1.90
C PRO A 184 -2.16 1.74 -1.75
N LEU A 185 -2.49 2.20 -0.53
CA LEU A 185 -2.73 3.63 -0.28
C LEU A 185 -1.43 4.44 -0.31
N ALA A 186 -0.35 3.91 0.26
CA ALA A 186 0.95 4.56 0.20
C ALA A 186 1.44 4.65 -1.26
N SER A 187 1.40 3.55 -2.00
CA SER A 187 1.78 3.50 -3.41
C SER A 187 0.95 4.43 -4.28
N ALA A 188 -0.38 4.50 -4.02
CA ALA A 188 -1.26 5.45 -4.71
C ALA A 188 -0.87 6.91 -4.43
N GLU A 189 -0.46 7.24 -3.21
CA GLU A 189 -0.02 8.58 -2.86
C GLU A 189 1.25 8.98 -3.62
N ALA A 190 2.16 8.03 -3.82
CA ALA A 190 3.38 8.25 -4.57
C ALA A 190 3.17 8.31 -6.09
N CYS A 191 2.26 7.50 -6.65
CA CYS A 191 2.17 7.27 -8.09
C CYS A 191 1.03 8.03 -8.79
N LEU A 192 -0.12 8.23 -8.10
CA LEU A 192 -1.31 8.80 -8.72
C LEU A 192 -1.42 10.31 -8.50
N SER A 193 -1.81 11.03 -9.56
CA SER A 193 -2.18 12.44 -9.48
C SER A 193 -3.60 12.62 -8.93
N GLU A 194 -3.93 13.85 -8.53
CA GLU A 194 -5.32 14.20 -8.22
C GLU A 194 -6.25 13.99 -9.41
N SER A 195 -5.77 14.28 -10.63
CA SER A 195 -6.54 14.05 -11.86
C SER A 195 -6.78 12.56 -12.12
N ASP A 196 -5.79 11.68 -11.92
CA ASP A 196 -5.99 10.23 -12.02
C ASP A 196 -7.11 9.76 -11.08
N ARG A 197 -7.03 10.15 -9.81
CA ARG A 197 -8.04 9.78 -8.80
C ARG A 197 -9.41 10.39 -9.09
N ALA A 198 -9.46 11.62 -9.59
CA ALA A 198 -10.71 12.29 -9.93
C ALA A 198 -11.41 11.67 -11.13
N SER A 199 -10.67 11.28 -12.15
CA SER A 199 -11.18 10.62 -13.36
C SER A 199 -11.67 9.19 -13.08
N GLY A 200 -11.08 8.51 -12.10
CA GLY A 200 -11.31 7.10 -11.82
C GLY A 200 -10.19 6.23 -12.38
N VAL A 201 -9.47 5.55 -11.48
CA VAL A 201 -8.29 4.74 -11.81
C VAL A 201 -8.14 3.59 -10.80
N ALA A 202 -7.66 2.44 -11.25
CA ALA A 202 -7.15 1.40 -10.36
C ALA A 202 -5.62 1.45 -10.30
N LEU A 203 -5.05 1.26 -9.12
CA LEU A 203 -3.63 0.99 -8.93
C LEU A 203 -3.47 -0.48 -8.57
N LEU A 204 -2.53 -1.16 -9.24
CA LEU A 204 -2.07 -2.50 -8.92
C LEU A 204 -0.59 -2.41 -8.50
N ASP A 205 -0.32 -2.67 -7.23
CA ASP A 205 1.05 -2.76 -6.71
C ASP A 205 1.47 -4.23 -6.69
N ILE A 206 2.26 -4.64 -7.67
CA ILE A 206 2.74 -6.02 -7.83
C ILE A 206 4.03 -6.16 -7.03
N GLY A 207 3.88 -6.55 -5.77
CA GLY A 207 4.98 -6.76 -4.84
C GLY A 207 5.69 -8.10 -5.00
N GLY A 208 6.49 -8.48 -3.99
CA GLY A 208 7.15 -9.79 -3.95
C GLY A 208 6.17 -10.92 -3.64
N GLY A 209 5.37 -10.78 -2.58
CA GLY A 209 4.46 -11.82 -2.11
C GLY A 209 3.01 -11.64 -2.49
N THR A 210 2.59 -10.41 -2.77
CA THR A 210 1.20 -10.02 -3.05
C THR A 210 1.11 -9.07 -4.24
N THR A 211 -0.10 -8.95 -4.79
CA THR A 211 -0.54 -7.86 -5.64
C THR A 211 -1.67 -7.12 -4.93
N ASP A 212 -1.43 -5.86 -4.61
CA ASP A 212 -2.34 -5.03 -3.84
C ASP A 212 -3.08 -4.06 -4.76
N ILE A 213 -4.40 -3.96 -4.58
CA ILE A 213 -5.29 -3.17 -5.43
C ILE A 213 -5.87 -2.00 -4.63
N ALA A 214 -5.89 -0.82 -5.24
CA ALA A 214 -6.67 0.33 -4.77
C ALA A 214 -7.38 1.00 -5.96
N ALA A 215 -8.72 1.07 -5.93
CA ALA A 215 -9.50 1.76 -6.95
C ALA A 215 -10.07 3.07 -6.42
N PHE A 216 -9.92 4.11 -7.21
CA PHE A 216 -10.39 5.46 -6.90
C PHE A 216 -11.44 5.90 -7.90
N MET A 217 -12.49 6.57 -7.42
CA MET A 217 -13.52 7.19 -8.23
C MET A 217 -13.85 8.56 -7.67
N ASN A 218 -13.95 9.55 -8.54
CA ASN A 218 -14.27 10.91 -8.11
C ASN A 218 -13.34 11.42 -6.97
N GLY A 219 -12.07 11.04 -7.01
CA GLY A 219 -11.06 11.40 -5.99
C GLY A 219 -11.13 10.61 -4.68
N ALA A 220 -12.08 9.69 -4.53
CA ALA A 220 -12.26 8.89 -3.32
C ALA A 220 -11.87 7.43 -3.54
N LEU A 221 -11.26 6.82 -2.53
CA LEU A 221 -11.00 5.38 -2.48
C LEU A 221 -12.34 4.63 -2.42
N THR A 222 -12.57 3.70 -3.34
CA THR A 222 -13.82 2.96 -3.45
C THR A 222 -13.68 1.47 -3.20
N HIS A 223 -12.49 0.92 -3.46
CA HIS A 223 -12.20 -0.49 -3.29
C HIS A 223 -10.73 -0.71 -3.00
N THR A 224 -10.43 -1.66 -2.13
CA THR A 224 -9.10 -2.24 -1.94
C THR A 224 -9.21 -3.74 -1.84
N SER A 225 -8.22 -4.46 -2.34
CA SER A 225 -8.09 -5.91 -2.16
C SER A 225 -6.63 -6.34 -2.27
N VAL A 226 -6.36 -7.56 -1.82
CA VAL A 226 -5.03 -8.16 -1.84
C VAL A 226 -5.13 -9.52 -2.51
N ILE A 227 -4.29 -9.74 -3.51
CA ILE A 227 -4.15 -11.01 -4.22
C ILE A 227 -2.85 -11.67 -3.73
N PRO A 228 -2.88 -12.94 -3.26
CA PRO A 228 -1.70 -13.61 -2.69
C PRO A 228 -0.75 -14.15 -3.78
N ILE A 229 -0.56 -13.40 -4.84
CA ILE A 229 0.36 -13.66 -5.96
C ILE A 229 1.22 -12.42 -6.17
N GLY A 230 2.54 -12.62 -6.21
CA GLY A 230 3.53 -11.59 -6.48
C GLY A 230 4.76 -12.18 -7.14
N GLY A 231 5.85 -11.42 -7.20
CA GLY A 231 7.09 -11.80 -7.88
C GLY A 231 7.71 -13.11 -7.44
N GLU A 232 7.58 -13.50 -6.15
CA GLU A 232 8.02 -14.80 -5.65
C GLU A 232 7.28 -15.97 -6.27
N SER A 233 5.98 -15.80 -6.56
CA SER A 233 5.20 -16.83 -7.25
C SER A 233 5.74 -17.04 -8.66
N PHE A 234 6.09 -15.96 -9.36
CA PHE A 234 6.70 -16.00 -10.69
C PHE A 234 8.03 -16.75 -10.64
N THR A 235 8.90 -16.40 -9.67
CA THR A 235 10.19 -17.03 -9.49
C THR A 235 10.08 -18.51 -9.13
N SER A 236 9.15 -18.86 -8.25
CA SER A 236 8.92 -20.25 -7.82
C SER A 236 8.50 -21.13 -8.99
N ASP A 237 7.63 -20.62 -9.87
CA ASP A 237 7.20 -21.37 -11.06
C ASP A 237 8.35 -21.56 -12.06
N VAL A 238 9.17 -20.52 -12.28
CA VAL A 238 10.39 -20.63 -13.10
C VAL A 238 11.37 -21.64 -12.50
N ALA A 239 11.58 -21.58 -11.18
CA ALA A 239 12.47 -22.51 -10.46
C ALA A 239 12.00 -23.96 -10.64
N TYR A 240 10.70 -24.20 -10.51
CA TYR A 240 10.10 -25.52 -10.71
C TYR A 240 10.19 -25.98 -12.17
N GLY A 241 9.79 -25.15 -13.12
CA GLY A 241 9.75 -25.48 -14.54
C GLY A 241 11.14 -25.70 -15.15
N LEU A 242 12.12 -24.90 -14.77
CA LEU A 242 13.50 -25.02 -15.26
C LEU A 242 14.38 -25.88 -14.36
N LYS A 243 13.87 -26.39 -13.23
CA LYS A 243 14.59 -27.19 -12.24
C LYS A 243 15.84 -26.47 -11.71
N LEU A 244 15.64 -25.23 -11.25
CA LEU A 244 16.68 -24.36 -10.76
C LEU A 244 16.51 -24.05 -9.26
N PRO A 245 17.60 -23.70 -8.56
CA PRO A 245 17.50 -22.98 -7.29
C PRO A 245 16.74 -21.69 -7.46
N PHE A 246 16.04 -21.23 -6.40
CA PHE A 246 15.20 -20.04 -6.40
C PHE A 246 15.97 -18.79 -6.85
N ASP A 247 17.16 -18.54 -6.29
CA ASP A 247 17.98 -17.36 -6.62
C ASP A 247 18.41 -17.34 -8.09
N SER A 248 18.70 -18.51 -8.65
CA SER A 248 19.03 -18.66 -10.07
C SER A 248 17.83 -18.37 -10.98
N ALA A 249 16.64 -18.80 -10.56
CA ALA A 249 15.39 -18.51 -11.27
C ALA A 249 15.03 -17.02 -11.18
N GLU A 250 15.27 -16.38 -10.02
CA GLU A 250 15.09 -14.95 -9.82
C GLU A 250 16.02 -14.15 -10.76
N GLU A 251 17.29 -14.53 -10.83
CA GLU A 251 18.25 -13.89 -11.73
C GLU A 251 17.80 -13.98 -13.20
N LEU A 252 17.34 -15.15 -13.64
CA LEU A 252 16.85 -15.35 -15.01
C LEU A 252 15.58 -14.53 -15.27
N LYS A 253 14.60 -14.55 -14.34
CA LYS A 253 13.36 -13.78 -14.43
C LYS A 253 13.64 -12.28 -14.57
N VAL A 254 14.49 -11.74 -13.71
CA VAL A 254 14.79 -10.29 -13.69
C VAL A 254 15.53 -9.85 -14.94
N ARG A 255 16.44 -10.68 -15.46
CA ARG A 255 17.27 -10.30 -16.63
C ARG A 255 16.62 -10.55 -17.98
N TYR A 256 15.82 -11.62 -18.09
CA TYR A 256 15.39 -12.14 -19.38
C TYR A 256 13.91 -12.49 -19.44
N GLY A 257 13.17 -12.35 -18.33
CA GLY A 257 11.76 -12.70 -18.25
C GLY A 257 10.86 -11.78 -19.06
N SER A 258 9.84 -12.34 -19.69
CA SER A 258 8.76 -11.62 -20.35
C SER A 258 7.40 -12.18 -19.91
N ALA A 259 6.43 -11.29 -19.75
CA ALA A 259 5.02 -11.64 -19.55
C ALA A 259 4.29 -11.90 -20.88
N LEU A 260 4.97 -11.79 -22.01
CA LEU A 260 4.46 -12.05 -23.35
C LEU A 260 5.38 -13.05 -24.04
N SER A 261 5.07 -14.34 -23.90
CA SER A 261 5.88 -15.42 -24.50
C SER A 261 5.89 -15.37 -26.02
N GLY A 262 4.79 -14.92 -26.64
CA GLY A 262 4.68 -14.76 -28.09
C GLY A 262 5.65 -13.76 -28.72
N GLU A 263 6.23 -12.86 -27.93
CA GLU A 263 7.26 -11.93 -28.39
C GLU A 263 8.69 -12.46 -28.27
N VAL A 264 8.86 -13.63 -27.64
CA VAL A 264 10.15 -14.28 -27.44
C VAL A 264 10.34 -15.38 -28.47
N ASP A 265 11.43 -15.35 -29.21
CA ASP A 265 11.74 -16.39 -30.20
C ASP A 265 11.77 -17.78 -29.53
N SER A 266 11.09 -18.74 -30.13
CA SER A 266 10.93 -20.11 -29.62
C SER A 266 12.26 -20.86 -29.41
N VAL A 267 13.31 -20.47 -30.12
CA VAL A 267 14.67 -21.02 -30.00
C VAL A 267 15.62 -20.15 -29.19
N ALA A 268 15.14 -19.02 -28.66
CA ALA A 268 15.96 -18.13 -27.85
C ALA A 268 16.47 -18.84 -26.60
N ALA A 269 17.75 -18.73 -26.37
CA ALA A 269 18.42 -19.31 -25.21
C ALA A 269 19.12 -18.24 -24.39
N VAL A 270 18.97 -18.30 -23.07
CA VAL A 270 19.65 -17.44 -22.10
C VAL A 270 20.68 -18.23 -21.33
N LYS A 271 21.83 -17.62 -21.06
CA LYS A 271 22.94 -18.27 -20.36
C LYS A 271 22.92 -17.89 -18.88
N LEU A 272 23.03 -18.91 -18.04
CA LEU A 272 23.25 -18.74 -16.60
C LEU A 272 24.38 -19.71 -16.16
N GLY A 273 25.50 -19.15 -15.73
CA GLY A 273 26.70 -19.94 -15.50
C GLY A 273 27.16 -20.61 -16.81
N ASP A 274 27.35 -21.95 -16.77
CA ASP A 274 27.75 -22.74 -17.94
C ASP A 274 26.58 -23.42 -18.67
N ARG A 275 25.35 -23.12 -18.29
CA ARG A 275 24.14 -23.74 -18.86
C ARG A 275 23.31 -22.73 -19.67
N PHE A 276 22.57 -23.26 -20.63
CA PHE A 276 21.61 -22.52 -21.45
C PHE A 276 20.20 -22.98 -21.11
N TYR A 277 19.27 -22.03 -21.03
CA TYR A 277 17.85 -22.24 -20.76
C TYR A 277 17.02 -21.62 -21.87
N ASN A 278 15.93 -22.27 -22.25
CA ASN A 278 15.02 -21.75 -23.25
C ASN A 278 14.25 -20.54 -22.67
N ALA A 279 14.47 -19.36 -23.26
CA ALA A 279 13.86 -18.12 -22.82
C ALA A 279 12.37 -18.06 -23.11
N HIS A 280 11.92 -18.66 -24.24
CA HIS A 280 10.51 -18.73 -24.60
C HIS A 280 9.73 -19.57 -23.57
N PHE A 281 10.20 -20.76 -23.25
CA PHE A 281 9.57 -21.62 -22.23
C PHE A 281 9.52 -20.94 -20.86
N MET A 282 10.58 -20.24 -20.45
CA MET A 282 10.56 -19.43 -19.23
C MET A 282 9.47 -18.36 -19.29
N SER A 283 9.34 -17.69 -20.43
CA SER A 283 8.35 -16.64 -20.64
C SER A 283 6.92 -17.20 -20.66
N GLU A 284 6.69 -18.40 -21.18
CA GLU A 284 5.39 -19.09 -21.07
C GLU A 284 4.99 -19.30 -19.60
N ILE A 285 5.94 -19.73 -18.76
CA ILE A 285 5.69 -19.91 -17.32
C ILE A 285 5.34 -18.57 -16.67
N LEU A 286 6.10 -17.52 -16.97
CA LEU A 286 5.92 -16.19 -16.42
C LEU A 286 4.59 -15.57 -16.87
N GLU A 287 4.26 -15.68 -18.16
CA GLU A 287 2.99 -15.19 -18.72
C GLU A 287 1.80 -15.85 -18.04
N TYR A 288 1.83 -17.18 -17.87
CA TYR A 288 0.75 -17.92 -17.22
C TYR A 288 0.47 -17.39 -15.82
N ARG A 289 1.53 -17.22 -15.01
CA ARG A 289 1.38 -16.72 -13.63
C ARG A 289 1.01 -15.25 -13.56
N ALA A 290 1.53 -14.42 -14.45
CA ALA A 290 1.19 -13.00 -14.54
C ALA A 290 -0.28 -12.83 -14.96
N ARG A 291 -0.73 -13.61 -15.93
CA ARG A 291 -2.14 -13.66 -16.38
C ARG A 291 -3.08 -14.04 -15.25
N GLU A 292 -2.75 -15.08 -14.49
CA GLU A 292 -3.54 -15.49 -13.33
C GLU A 292 -3.68 -14.36 -12.31
N ALA A 293 -2.58 -13.65 -11.96
CA ALA A 293 -2.63 -12.51 -11.05
C ALA A 293 -3.54 -11.38 -11.57
N LEU A 294 -3.47 -11.09 -12.87
CA LEU A 294 -4.29 -10.06 -13.51
C LEU A 294 -5.76 -10.48 -13.65
N GLU A 295 -6.05 -11.77 -13.84
CA GLU A 295 -7.42 -12.31 -13.82
C GLU A 295 -8.07 -12.16 -12.46
N TYR A 296 -7.36 -12.48 -11.37
CA TYR A 296 -7.85 -12.21 -10.02
C TYR A 296 -8.06 -10.71 -9.77
N ALA A 297 -7.19 -9.84 -10.32
CA ALA A 297 -7.37 -8.40 -10.24
C ALA A 297 -8.65 -7.96 -10.97
N ARG A 298 -8.91 -8.51 -12.18
CA ARG A 298 -10.13 -8.27 -12.93
C ARG A 298 -11.36 -8.70 -12.14
N GLU A 299 -11.37 -9.93 -11.62
CA GLU A 299 -12.47 -10.45 -10.80
C GLU A 299 -12.75 -9.56 -9.59
N SER A 300 -11.71 -9.09 -8.91
CA SER A 300 -11.83 -8.19 -7.76
C SER A 300 -12.49 -6.86 -8.14
N LEU A 301 -12.08 -6.25 -9.25
CA LEU A 301 -12.65 -5.00 -9.75
C LEU A 301 -14.09 -5.18 -10.24
N ASP A 302 -14.41 -6.34 -10.86
CA ASP A 302 -15.76 -6.69 -11.30
C ASP A 302 -16.71 -6.92 -10.11
N HIS A 303 -16.28 -7.64 -9.08
CA HIS A 303 -17.04 -7.82 -7.84
C HIS A 303 -17.36 -6.48 -7.16
N ALA A 304 -16.40 -5.57 -7.16
CA ALA A 304 -16.59 -4.22 -6.65
C ALA A 304 -17.45 -3.32 -7.56
N ARG A 305 -17.76 -3.79 -8.78
CA ARG A 305 -18.48 -3.05 -9.83
C ARG A 305 -17.85 -1.72 -10.18
N VAL A 306 -16.52 -1.69 -10.19
CA VAL A 306 -15.78 -0.45 -10.47
C VAL A 306 -15.06 -0.48 -11.82
N ARG A 307 -14.74 -1.65 -12.39
CA ARG A 307 -13.94 -1.77 -13.60
C ARG A 307 -14.43 -0.90 -14.77
N ASP A 308 -15.73 -1.00 -15.09
CA ASP A 308 -16.33 -0.31 -16.24
C ASP A 308 -16.47 1.20 -16.06
N VAL A 309 -16.16 1.72 -14.86
CA VAL A 309 -16.29 3.14 -14.52
C VAL A 309 -14.95 3.77 -14.12
N LEU A 310 -13.84 3.21 -14.61
CA LEU A 310 -12.48 3.72 -14.42
C LEU A 310 -11.87 4.23 -15.74
N PRO A 311 -12.25 5.42 -16.23
CA PRO A 311 -11.70 5.97 -17.48
C PRO A 311 -10.18 6.17 -17.48
N GLY A 312 -9.58 6.33 -16.30
CA GLY A 312 -8.12 6.43 -16.13
C GLY A 312 -7.38 5.10 -16.25
N GLY A 313 -8.12 3.99 -16.45
CA GLY A 313 -7.56 2.66 -16.64
C GLY A 313 -6.88 2.12 -15.39
N VAL A 314 -5.79 1.39 -15.59
CA VAL A 314 -4.99 0.77 -14.54
C VAL A 314 -3.56 1.31 -14.51
N VAL A 315 -3.05 1.52 -13.33
CA VAL A 315 -1.66 1.93 -13.08
C VAL A 315 -0.96 0.80 -12.36
N LEU A 316 0.09 0.27 -12.98
CA LEU A 316 0.93 -0.77 -12.40
C LEU A 316 2.11 -0.13 -11.67
N THR A 317 2.44 -0.66 -10.50
CA THR A 317 3.63 -0.30 -9.73
C THR A 317 4.16 -1.52 -8.99
N GLY A 318 5.18 -1.35 -8.14
CA GLY A 318 5.84 -2.48 -7.49
C GLY A 318 6.88 -3.16 -8.37
N GLY A 319 7.68 -4.05 -7.77
CA GLY A 319 8.78 -4.73 -8.46
C GLY A 319 8.31 -5.65 -9.60
N GLY A 320 7.17 -6.32 -9.43
CA GLY A 320 6.60 -7.22 -10.44
C GLY A 320 6.12 -6.51 -11.70
N SER A 321 5.78 -5.20 -11.61
CA SER A 321 5.40 -4.40 -12.78
C SER A 321 6.55 -4.15 -13.76
N LEU A 322 7.78 -4.44 -13.35
CA LEU A 322 8.99 -4.30 -14.19
C LEU A 322 9.22 -5.50 -15.13
N LEU A 323 8.44 -6.58 -14.99
CA LEU A 323 8.51 -7.68 -15.94
C LEU A 323 8.15 -7.19 -17.33
N SER A 324 9.01 -7.47 -18.32
CA SER A 324 8.78 -7.06 -19.71
C SER A 324 7.40 -7.53 -20.21
N GLY A 325 6.67 -6.68 -20.95
CA GLY A 325 5.33 -7.00 -21.47
C GLY A 325 4.19 -6.99 -20.42
N MET A 326 4.49 -6.72 -19.14
CA MET A 326 3.46 -6.73 -18.08
C MET A 326 2.34 -5.72 -18.34
N THR A 327 2.66 -4.55 -18.89
CA THR A 327 1.67 -3.51 -19.19
C THR A 327 0.72 -3.96 -20.30
N ASP A 328 1.26 -4.54 -21.36
CA ASP A 328 0.47 -5.00 -22.52
C ASP A 328 -0.42 -6.20 -22.12
N LEU A 329 0.13 -7.13 -21.31
CA LEU A 329 -0.66 -8.22 -20.74
C LEU A 329 -1.78 -7.70 -19.83
N ALA A 330 -1.51 -6.64 -19.05
CA ALA A 330 -2.54 -6.04 -18.19
C ALA A 330 -3.65 -5.39 -19.03
N GLU A 331 -3.32 -4.71 -20.14
CA GLU A 331 -4.33 -4.17 -21.07
C GLU A 331 -5.20 -5.27 -21.66
N GLU A 332 -4.59 -6.37 -22.12
CA GLU A 332 -5.28 -7.52 -22.66
C GLU A 332 -6.25 -8.15 -21.64
N VAL A 333 -5.74 -8.48 -20.44
CA VAL A 333 -6.51 -9.23 -19.44
C VAL A 333 -7.60 -8.38 -18.79
N LEU A 334 -7.30 -7.13 -18.46
CA LEU A 334 -8.24 -6.24 -17.77
C LEU A 334 -9.22 -5.55 -18.72
N GLY A 335 -8.90 -5.49 -20.02
CA GLY A 335 -9.72 -4.82 -21.03
C GLY A 335 -9.78 -3.30 -20.85
N MET A 336 -8.72 -2.69 -20.31
CA MET A 336 -8.60 -1.25 -20.09
C MET A 336 -7.17 -0.79 -20.28
N GLN A 337 -6.97 0.49 -20.55
CA GLN A 337 -5.62 1.04 -20.71
C GLN A 337 -4.78 0.81 -19.44
N ALA A 338 -3.52 0.42 -19.64
CA ALA A 338 -2.56 0.23 -18.57
C ALA A 338 -1.31 1.09 -18.75
N ARG A 339 -0.68 1.45 -17.66
CA ARG A 339 0.63 2.11 -17.65
C ARG A 339 1.40 1.76 -16.39
N THR A 340 2.70 1.71 -16.48
CA THR A 340 3.55 1.61 -15.28
C THR A 340 3.83 3.00 -14.71
N ALA A 341 3.85 3.10 -13.38
CA ALA A 341 4.18 4.34 -12.69
C ALA A 341 5.24 4.12 -11.61
N SER A 342 6.06 5.15 -11.46
CA SER A 342 7.07 5.30 -10.40
C SER A 342 6.67 6.45 -9.46
N PRO A 343 7.31 6.59 -8.30
CA PRO A 343 7.10 7.72 -7.41
C PRO A 343 7.29 9.06 -8.12
N ARG A 344 6.30 9.95 -7.95
CA ARG A 344 6.25 11.27 -8.58
C ARG A 344 6.79 12.34 -7.64
N HIS A 345 7.26 13.45 -8.22
CA HIS A 345 7.67 14.63 -7.48
C HIS A 345 8.70 14.36 -6.37
N VAL A 346 9.62 13.43 -6.62
CA VAL A 346 10.67 13.04 -5.68
C VAL A 346 12.01 13.59 -6.16
N ARG A 347 12.73 14.29 -5.27
CA ARG A 347 14.14 14.58 -5.43
C ARG A 347 14.92 13.45 -4.76
N ASP A 348 15.60 12.64 -5.56
CA ASP A 348 16.22 11.39 -5.12
C ASP A 348 17.63 11.57 -4.51
N ASN A 349 18.29 12.72 -4.77
CA ASN A 349 19.66 12.98 -4.31
C ASN A 349 20.63 11.80 -4.62
N GLY A 350 20.46 11.17 -5.80
CA GLY A 350 21.26 10.04 -6.24
C GLY A 350 20.82 8.66 -5.69
N LYS A 351 19.67 8.58 -5.01
CA LYS A 351 19.08 7.32 -4.57
C LYS A 351 18.13 6.77 -5.65
N PRO A 352 18.02 5.44 -5.83
CA PRO A 352 17.24 4.85 -6.95
C PRO A 352 15.72 4.85 -6.72
N VAL A 353 15.18 5.79 -5.95
CA VAL A 353 13.78 5.82 -5.49
C VAL A 353 12.74 6.11 -6.59
N GLN A 354 13.19 6.52 -7.77
CA GLN A 354 12.31 6.79 -8.93
C GLN A 354 12.00 5.51 -9.74
N LYS A 355 11.90 4.37 -9.05
CA LYS A 355 11.51 3.08 -9.66
C LYS A 355 10.23 2.58 -9.02
N PRO A 356 9.37 1.85 -9.75
CA PRO A 356 8.09 1.34 -9.23
C PRO A 356 8.21 0.59 -7.90
N GLN A 357 9.27 -0.16 -7.72
CA GLN A 357 9.54 -0.97 -6.52
C GLN A 357 9.74 -0.19 -5.22
N TYR A 358 9.74 1.14 -5.26
CA TYR A 358 9.88 2.02 -4.09
C TYR A 358 8.65 2.89 -3.85
N SER A 359 7.56 2.63 -4.56
CA SER A 359 6.34 3.44 -4.49
C SER A 359 5.74 3.45 -3.09
N THR A 360 5.66 2.30 -2.44
CA THR A 360 5.19 2.17 -1.05
C THR A 360 6.07 2.97 -0.10
N ALA A 361 7.38 2.77 -0.14
CA ALA A 361 8.32 3.45 0.76
C ALA A 361 8.23 4.97 0.64
N VAL A 362 8.21 5.51 -0.58
CA VAL A 362 8.05 6.96 -0.83
C VAL A 362 6.68 7.45 -0.36
N GLY A 363 5.62 6.70 -0.62
CA GLY A 363 4.26 7.04 -0.19
C GLY A 363 4.12 7.14 1.33
N LEU A 364 4.83 6.29 2.07
CA LEU A 364 4.87 6.33 3.54
C LEU A 364 5.43 7.65 4.08
N LEU A 365 6.35 8.32 3.37
CA LEU A 365 6.84 9.65 3.75
C LEU A 365 5.73 10.70 3.68
N TYR A 366 4.88 10.67 2.66
CA TYR A 366 3.74 11.59 2.55
C TYR A 366 2.75 11.41 3.70
N PHE A 367 2.46 10.17 4.09
CA PHE A 367 1.63 9.89 5.27
C PHE A 367 2.27 10.35 6.57
N SER A 368 3.58 10.18 6.74
CA SER A 368 4.32 10.64 7.92
C SER A 368 4.29 12.16 8.06
N ALA A 369 4.47 12.89 6.97
CA ALA A 369 4.48 14.36 6.94
C ALA A 369 3.12 14.94 7.33
N ARG A 370 2.02 14.45 6.76
CA ARG A 370 0.66 14.90 7.11
C ARG A 370 0.38 14.82 8.60
N GLN A 371 0.94 13.82 9.29
CA GLN A 371 0.76 13.70 10.73
C GLN A 371 1.58 14.73 11.52
N SER A 372 2.81 15.03 11.10
CA SER A 372 3.67 16.01 11.81
C SER A 372 3.04 17.40 11.79
N ASN A 373 2.39 17.79 10.70
CA ASN A 373 1.72 19.08 10.54
C ASN A 373 0.40 19.19 11.33
N LEU A 374 -0.36 18.09 11.47
CA LEU A 374 -1.54 18.06 12.33
C LEU A 374 -1.16 18.28 13.81
N ARG A 375 -0.03 17.73 14.26
CA ARG A 375 0.50 17.95 15.61
C ARG A 375 1.02 19.39 15.82
N SER A 376 1.58 20.00 14.80
CA SER A 376 2.09 21.38 14.89
C SER A 376 1.00 22.44 14.90
N LYS A 377 -0.14 22.20 14.22
CA LYS A 377 -1.31 23.10 14.19
C LYS A 377 -2.25 22.92 15.38
N GLY A 378 -2.16 21.80 16.11
CA GLY A 378 -3.00 21.45 17.26
C GLY A 378 -2.23 21.37 18.55
N LYS A 379 -1.78 22.47 19.14
CA LYS A 379 -1.44 22.51 20.57
C LYS A 379 -2.72 22.28 21.39
N GLY A 380 -3.25 21.04 21.41
CA GLY A 380 -4.43 20.68 22.20
C GLY A 380 -5.24 19.47 21.73
N ALA A 381 -5.03 18.94 20.54
CA ALA A 381 -5.77 17.75 20.09
C ALA A 381 -4.97 16.48 20.43
N LYS A 382 -5.44 15.71 21.39
CA LYS A 382 -4.97 14.34 21.62
C LYS A 382 -5.14 13.56 20.32
N ALA A 383 -4.05 13.03 19.80
CA ALA A 383 -4.03 12.20 18.61
C ALA A 383 -4.88 10.94 18.87
N THR A 384 -6.08 10.92 18.31
CA THR A 384 -6.92 9.74 18.24
C THR A 384 -6.53 8.99 16.98
N SER A 385 -5.71 7.97 17.07
CA SER A 385 -5.77 6.82 16.18
C SER A 385 -4.89 5.65 16.64
N PHE A 386 -3.61 5.89 16.91
CA PHE A 386 -2.72 4.76 17.24
C PHE A 386 -2.52 4.59 18.74
N GLY A 387 -2.59 5.68 19.50
CA GLY A 387 -2.59 5.64 20.97
C GLY A 387 -3.75 4.83 21.54
N SER A 388 -4.89 4.70 20.83
CA SER A 388 -6.02 3.88 21.27
C SER A 388 -5.78 2.38 21.01
N ILE A 389 -5.15 2.01 19.90
CA ILE A 389 -4.77 0.60 19.62
C ILE A 389 -3.71 0.16 20.63
N MET A 390 -2.64 0.95 20.80
CA MET A 390 -1.58 0.65 21.77
C MET A 390 -2.04 0.76 23.22
N SER A 391 -2.97 1.67 23.56
CA SER A 391 -3.52 1.74 24.92
C SER A 391 -4.51 0.60 25.20
N ALA A 392 -5.29 0.17 24.21
CA ALA A 392 -6.14 -1.01 24.33
C ALA A 392 -5.31 -2.29 24.47
N VAL A 393 -4.24 -2.44 23.69
CA VAL A 393 -3.29 -3.56 23.82
C VAL A 393 -2.60 -3.52 25.20
N LYS A 394 -2.07 -2.36 25.64
CA LYS A 394 -1.42 -2.23 26.96
C LYS A 394 -2.39 -2.35 28.14
N SER A 395 -3.67 -1.96 28.00
CA SER A 395 -4.65 -2.13 29.08
C SER A 395 -5.07 -3.59 29.24
N TRP A 396 -5.09 -4.35 28.16
CA TRP A 396 -5.43 -5.78 28.20
C TRP A 396 -4.35 -6.62 28.90
N PHE A 397 -3.07 -6.26 28.74
CA PHE A 397 -1.96 -6.92 29.45
C PHE A 397 -1.77 -6.48 30.91
N ARG A 398 -2.46 -5.43 31.40
CA ARG A 398 -2.41 -4.99 32.79
C ARG A 398 -3.60 -5.45 33.65
N GLY A 399 -4.53 -6.16 33.04
CA GLY A 399 -5.76 -6.66 33.70
C GLY A 399 -5.83 -8.17 33.86
N GLY A 400 -4.67 -8.87 33.85
CA GLY A 400 -4.53 -10.28 34.21
C GLY A 400 -3.78 -10.45 35.50
#